data_cbfa00ef8a75e879469b8644b332f511
#
_entry.id   cbfa00ef8a75e879469b8644b332f511
#
_cell.length_a   1.000
_cell.length_b   1.000
_cell.length_c   1.000
_cell.angle_alpha   90.00
_cell.angle_beta   90.00
_cell.angle_gamma   90.00
#
_symmetry.space_group_name_H-M   'P 1'
#
loop_
_entity.id
_entity.type
_entity.pdbx_description
1 polymer ?
#
loop_
_entity_poly.entity_id
_entity_poly.type
_entity_poly.pdbx_seq_one_letter_code
_entity_poly.pdbx_strand_id
1 'polypeptide(L)'
;EMSASLVGSEMCIRDRTFTPAEGYEEYATATGTVTIKVNKATPTFNAPTAQENLTYTGQEQALITAGLTDHGTMQYSLTENGTYSQDIPTGTDAGAYTVWYRVIGDANHNDTVPASVVVSIGKKPLTITGVTAASKPYDGTTNADISSVTFDNVTLNRGTDYTVTANFDDASVGNGKNITATVTLMEQAAKNYALEQSSFTTTGSITKAAAPDFTKETALTIVNGYEKTYTV
;
A
#
# COMPACT_ATOMS: atom_id res chain seq x y z
N GLU A 1 6.12 62.28 -3.01
CA GLU A 1 6.35 60.82 -3.14
C GLU A 1 5.99 60.16 -1.80
N MET A 2 5.05 59.22 -1.85
CA MET A 2 4.60 58.52 -0.65
C MET A 2 4.92 57.04 -0.81
N SER A 3 5.98 56.58 -0.18
CA SER A 3 6.27 55.17 -0.04
C SER A 3 5.59 54.64 1.23
N ALA A 4 4.60 53.78 1.05
CA ALA A 4 4.01 53.00 2.15
C ALA A 4 4.42 51.56 1.96
N SER A 5 5.31 51.03 2.80
CA SER A 5 5.55 49.59 2.92
C SER A 5 4.45 49.01 3.78
N LEU A 6 3.63 48.13 3.20
CA LEU A 6 2.59 47.39 3.91
C LEU A 6 3.12 46.01 4.21
N VAL A 7 3.30 45.67 5.49
CA VAL A 7 3.65 44.35 5.97
C VAL A 7 2.47 43.85 6.82
N GLY A 8 1.78 42.83 6.31
CA GLY A 8 0.66 42.19 7.01
C GLY A 8 -0.68 42.92 6.89
N SER A 9 -1.72 42.38 7.57
CA SER A 9 -3.07 42.94 7.61
C SER A 9 -3.19 44.19 8.51
N GLU A 10 -2.18 45.03 8.48
CA GLU A 10 -2.15 46.24 9.33
C GLU A 10 -3.03 47.35 8.78
N MET A 11 -3.65 48.04 9.71
CA MET A 11 -4.49 49.23 9.48
C MET A 11 -3.54 50.40 9.19
N CYS A 12 -3.53 50.87 7.94
CA CYS A 12 -2.77 52.08 7.57
C CYS A 12 -3.61 53.31 7.94
N ILE A 13 -3.15 54.04 8.95
CA ILE A 13 -3.74 55.34 9.32
C ILE A 13 -3.04 56.42 8.49
N ARG A 14 -3.79 57.13 7.69
CA ARG A 14 -3.27 58.32 6.99
C ARG A 14 -3.85 59.57 7.57
N ASP A 15 -2.96 60.40 8.04
CA ASP A 15 -3.30 61.76 8.45
C ASP A 15 -3.36 62.65 7.21
N ARG A 16 -4.49 63.32 7.01
CA ARG A 16 -4.63 64.37 6.01
C ARG A 16 -4.72 65.72 6.70
N THR A 17 -3.84 66.60 6.28
CA THR A 17 -3.88 68.00 6.74
C THR A 17 -4.40 68.85 5.60
N PHE A 18 -5.47 69.57 5.86
CA PHE A 18 -5.92 70.67 5.02
C PHE A 18 -5.18 71.91 5.48
N THR A 19 -4.43 72.53 4.55
CA THR A 19 -3.82 73.81 4.76
C THR A 19 -4.47 74.79 3.79
N PRO A 20 -5.08 75.88 4.27
CA PRO A 20 -5.66 76.89 3.40
C PRO A 20 -4.65 77.45 2.41
N ALA A 21 -5.10 77.73 1.20
CA ALA A 21 -4.27 78.38 0.20
C ALA A 21 -4.07 79.87 0.58
N GLU A 22 -3.02 80.44 -0.03
CA GLU A 22 -2.77 81.90 0.13
C GLU A 22 -4.00 82.75 -0.27
N GLY A 23 -4.39 83.66 0.62
CA GLY A 23 -5.59 84.47 0.48
C GLY A 23 -6.83 83.94 1.17
N TYR A 24 -6.70 82.82 1.93
CA TYR A 24 -7.77 82.23 2.72
C TYR A 24 -7.29 81.93 4.16
N GLU A 25 -6.54 82.91 4.73
CA GLU A 25 -5.92 82.81 6.05
C GLU A 25 -6.95 82.81 7.21
N GLU A 26 -8.23 83.19 6.92
CA GLU A 26 -9.32 83.09 7.85
C GLU A 26 -9.77 81.65 8.18
N TYR A 27 -9.31 80.67 7.39
CA TYR A 27 -9.61 79.28 7.64
C TYR A 27 -8.47 78.59 8.44
N ALA A 28 -8.87 77.88 9.45
CA ALA A 28 -7.89 77.08 10.22
C ALA A 28 -7.47 75.82 9.49
N THR A 29 -6.22 75.38 9.73
CA THR A 29 -5.80 74.06 9.32
C THR A 29 -6.64 72.98 10.01
N ALA A 30 -7.04 71.98 9.27
CA ALA A 30 -7.76 70.82 9.80
C ALA A 30 -7.00 69.51 9.48
N THR A 31 -6.93 68.65 10.44
CA THR A 31 -6.36 67.30 10.27
C THR A 31 -7.45 66.25 10.42
N GLY A 32 -7.44 65.26 9.57
CA GLY A 32 -8.38 64.12 9.64
C GLY A 32 -7.66 62.81 9.37
N THR A 33 -8.08 61.77 10.07
CA THR A 33 -7.52 60.43 9.94
C THR A 33 -8.44 59.54 9.13
N VAL A 34 -7.91 58.83 8.13
CA VAL A 34 -8.63 57.81 7.36
C VAL A 34 -8.01 56.44 7.64
N THR A 35 -8.84 55.53 8.09
CA THR A 35 -8.44 54.14 8.32
C THR A 35 -8.67 53.32 7.04
N ILE A 36 -7.64 52.70 6.53
CA ILE A 36 -7.71 51.78 5.39
C ILE A 36 -7.40 50.38 5.90
N LYS A 37 -8.34 49.45 5.71
CA LYS A 37 -8.12 48.03 6.00
C LYS A 37 -7.65 47.34 4.72
N VAL A 38 -6.49 46.71 4.78
CA VAL A 38 -5.98 45.84 3.71
C VAL A 38 -6.18 44.40 4.13
N ASN A 39 -6.89 43.63 3.32
CA ASN A 39 -7.12 42.21 3.57
C ASN A 39 -6.02 41.41 2.90
N LYS A 40 -5.69 40.24 3.50
CA LYS A 40 -4.79 39.27 2.88
C LYS A 40 -5.34 38.75 1.55
N ALA A 41 -4.49 38.57 0.56
CA ALA A 41 -4.83 37.98 -0.73
C ALA A 41 -4.93 36.45 -0.65
N THR A 42 -5.51 35.82 -1.66
CA THR A 42 -5.42 34.36 -1.84
C THR A 42 -4.11 34.04 -2.58
N PRO A 43 -3.30 33.08 -2.09
CA PRO A 43 -2.07 32.71 -2.78
C PRO A 43 -2.36 31.98 -4.10
N THR A 44 -1.53 32.23 -5.11
CA THR A 44 -1.49 31.41 -6.32
C THR A 44 -0.49 30.28 -6.13
N PHE A 45 -0.80 29.11 -6.68
CA PHE A 45 0.07 27.94 -6.59
C PHE A 45 -0.18 26.95 -7.73
N ASN A 46 0.82 26.14 -8.02
CA ASN A 46 0.68 24.95 -8.84
C ASN A 46 0.50 23.74 -7.91
N ALA A 47 -0.59 23.00 -8.09
CA ALA A 47 -0.87 21.82 -7.29
C ALA A 47 0.21 20.74 -7.47
N PRO A 48 0.46 19.90 -6.44
CA PRO A 48 1.28 18.71 -6.60
C PRO A 48 0.64 17.74 -7.60
N THR A 49 1.47 16.97 -8.29
CA THR A 49 0.99 15.94 -9.23
C THR A 49 1.31 14.54 -8.71
N ALA A 50 0.41 13.59 -8.93
CA ALA A 50 0.66 12.18 -8.60
C ALA A 50 1.86 11.64 -9.38
N GLN A 51 2.67 10.79 -8.73
CA GLN A 51 3.64 9.97 -9.43
C GLN A 51 2.90 8.87 -10.20
N GLU A 52 3.35 8.62 -11.43
CA GLU A 52 2.75 7.63 -12.30
C GLU A 52 3.55 6.32 -12.30
N ASN A 53 2.86 5.22 -12.65
CA ASN A 53 3.48 3.91 -12.88
C ASN A 53 4.27 3.35 -11.67
N LEU A 54 3.91 3.75 -10.44
CA LEU A 54 4.51 3.18 -9.25
C LEU A 54 4.09 1.71 -9.13
N THR A 55 5.09 0.86 -8.85
CA THR A 55 4.90 -0.58 -8.59
C THR A 55 5.60 -0.93 -7.30
N TYR A 56 5.07 -1.86 -6.53
CA TYR A 56 5.66 -2.30 -5.27
C TYR A 56 7.12 -2.73 -5.43
N THR A 57 8.00 -2.15 -4.64
CA THR A 57 9.45 -2.44 -4.63
C THR A 57 9.95 -2.98 -3.30
N GLY A 58 9.13 -2.90 -2.25
CA GLY A 58 9.53 -3.16 -0.88
C GLY A 58 10.26 -1.98 -0.20
N GLN A 59 10.43 -0.86 -0.91
CA GLN A 59 11.04 0.36 -0.40
C GLN A 59 10.05 1.50 -0.44
N GLU A 60 10.29 2.53 0.38
CA GLU A 60 9.52 3.77 0.32
C GLU A 60 9.69 4.46 -1.02
N GLN A 61 8.60 4.95 -1.59
CA GLN A 61 8.54 5.66 -2.87
C GLN A 61 7.80 6.97 -2.67
N ALA A 62 8.31 8.05 -3.24
CA ALA A 62 7.62 9.33 -3.26
C ALA A 62 6.28 9.17 -4.01
N LEU A 63 5.21 9.69 -3.42
CA LEU A 63 3.86 9.56 -3.99
C LEU A 63 3.52 10.67 -4.97
N ILE A 64 4.14 11.85 -4.81
CA ILE A 64 3.85 13.04 -5.61
C ILE A 64 5.12 13.75 -6.04
N THR A 65 5.00 14.55 -7.11
CA THR A 65 5.91 15.66 -7.36
C THR A 65 5.40 16.89 -6.62
N ALA A 66 6.31 17.62 -5.96
CA ALA A 66 5.95 18.80 -5.16
C ALA A 66 5.17 19.83 -5.95
N GLY A 67 4.17 20.43 -5.33
CA GLY A 67 3.56 21.65 -5.80
C GLY A 67 4.47 22.87 -5.57
N LEU A 68 4.17 23.99 -6.22
CA LEU A 68 4.95 25.23 -6.15
C LEU A 68 4.05 26.38 -5.74
N THR A 69 4.55 27.28 -4.90
CA THR A 69 3.89 28.54 -4.55
C THR A 69 4.95 29.63 -4.35
N ASP A 70 4.61 30.87 -4.75
CA ASP A 70 5.46 32.03 -4.51
C ASP A 70 5.03 32.81 -3.25
N HIS A 71 3.91 32.43 -2.64
CA HIS A 71 3.27 33.19 -1.57
C HIS A 71 2.99 32.33 -0.34
N GLY A 72 4.06 31.82 0.27
CA GLY A 72 3.95 31.00 1.49
C GLY A 72 4.67 29.66 1.33
N THR A 73 4.11 28.62 1.96
CA THR A 73 4.74 27.30 2.04
C THR A 73 3.74 26.20 1.73
N MET A 74 4.08 25.35 0.77
CA MET A 74 3.32 24.14 0.47
C MET A 74 3.55 23.09 1.55
N GLN A 75 2.49 22.49 2.04
CA GLN A 75 2.51 21.42 3.04
C GLN A 75 1.64 20.24 2.61
N TYR A 76 2.02 19.04 3.04
CA TYR A 76 1.41 17.77 2.66
C TYR A 76 1.06 16.92 3.88
N SER A 77 0.05 16.04 3.73
CA SER A 77 -0.34 15.04 4.72
C SER A 77 -0.97 13.83 4.02
N LEU A 78 -0.89 12.65 4.62
CA LEU A 78 -1.61 11.46 4.17
C LEU A 78 -3.05 11.39 4.70
N THR A 79 -3.45 12.33 5.55
CA THR A 79 -4.81 12.43 6.08
C THR A 79 -5.28 13.89 6.08
N GLU A 80 -6.55 14.14 5.80
CA GLU A 80 -7.12 15.49 5.69
C GLU A 80 -6.87 16.35 6.93
N ASN A 81 -7.13 15.76 8.10
CA ASN A 81 -7.02 16.44 9.40
C ASN A 81 -5.75 16.05 10.17
N GLY A 82 -4.74 15.52 9.48
CA GLY A 82 -3.49 15.10 10.09
C GLY A 82 -2.48 16.22 10.26
N THR A 83 -1.27 15.82 10.63
CA THR A 83 -0.12 16.73 10.68
C THR A 83 0.38 16.96 9.26
N TYR A 84 0.45 18.23 8.87
CA TYR A 84 1.02 18.64 7.59
C TYR A 84 2.50 19.01 7.75
N SER A 85 3.34 18.58 6.83
CA SER A 85 4.77 18.95 6.75
C SER A 85 5.13 19.39 5.33
N GLN A 86 6.34 19.88 5.15
CA GLN A 86 6.91 20.21 3.83
C GLN A 86 7.49 18.99 3.12
N ASP A 87 7.64 17.86 3.85
CA ASP A 87 8.20 16.64 3.30
C ASP A 87 7.24 16.01 2.30
N ILE A 88 7.80 15.45 1.23
CA ILE A 88 7.02 14.70 0.24
C ILE A 88 6.54 13.39 0.87
N PRO A 89 5.23 13.14 0.92
CA PRO A 89 4.71 11.88 1.43
C PRO A 89 5.20 10.68 0.62
N THR A 90 5.52 9.59 1.34
CA THR A 90 5.98 8.33 0.77
C THR A 90 4.99 7.21 1.03
N GLY A 91 5.04 6.15 0.22
CA GLY A 91 4.31 4.91 0.40
C GLY A 91 5.20 3.72 0.08
N THR A 92 4.97 2.60 0.77
CA THR A 92 5.73 1.36 0.56
C THR A 92 4.85 0.28 -0.05
N ASP A 93 3.68 0.03 0.52
CA ASP A 93 2.78 -1.04 0.11
C ASP A 93 1.99 -0.71 -1.17
N ALA A 94 1.61 -1.73 -1.91
CA ALA A 94 0.68 -1.56 -3.01
C ALA A 94 -0.71 -1.15 -2.49
N GLY A 95 -1.32 -0.20 -3.20
CA GLY A 95 -2.63 0.35 -2.83
C GLY A 95 -2.80 1.80 -3.29
N ALA A 96 -3.97 2.34 -3.03
CA ALA A 96 -4.28 3.74 -3.27
C ALA A 96 -3.94 4.59 -2.05
N TYR A 97 -3.35 5.74 -2.30
CA TYR A 97 -2.98 6.75 -1.31
C TYR A 97 -3.66 8.05 -1.66
N THR A 98 -4.19 8.76 -0.66
CA THR A 98 -4.68 10.12 -0.82
C THR A 98 -3.68 11.06 -0.16
N VAL A 99 -3.07 11.93 -0.95
CA VAL A 99 -2.17 12.97 -0.47
C VAL A 99 -2.95 14.28 -0.41
N TRP A 100 -3.10 14.81 0.79
CA TRP A 100 -3.68 16.10 1.05
C TRP A 100 -2.59 17.17 1.02
N TYR A 101 -2.92 18.36 0.49
CA TYR A 101 -2.00 19.47 0.40
C TYR A 101 -2.70 20.79 0.68
N ARG A 102 -1.94 21.78 1.16
CA ARG A 102 -2.38 23.14 1.40
C ARG A 102 -1.21 24.10 1.27
N VAL A 103 -1.50 25.38 1.10
CA VAL A 103 -0.52 26.45 1.22
C VAL A 103 -0.79 27.15 2.56
N ILE A 104 0.24 27.26 3.39
CA ILE A 104 0.27 28.21 4.49
C ILE A 104 0.77 29.53 3.92
N GLY A 105 -0.12 30.51 3.85
CA GLY A 105 0.16 31.82 3.27
C GLY A 105 1.24 32.57 4.05
N ASP A 106 1.91 33.49 3.37
CA ASP A 106 2.85 34.42 4.00
C ASP A 106 2.13 35.54 4.78
N ALA A 107 2.87 36.58 5.15
CA ALA A 107 2.32 37.71 5.91
C ALA A 107 1.14 38.40 5.20
N ASN A 108 1.10 38.37 3.87
CA ASN A 108 0.12 39.07 3.02
C ASN A 108 -0.93 38.14 2.37
N HIS A 109 -0.82 36.83 2.56
CA HIS A 109 -1.69 35.85 1.95
C HIS A 109 -2.40 34.98 2.99
N ASN A 110 -3.62 34.57 2.69
CA ASN A 110 -4.39 33.62 3.51
C ASN A 110 -3.89 32.20 3.30
N ASP A 111 -4.10 31.33 4.28
CA ASP A 111 -3.96 29.89 4.09
C ASP A 111 -5.03 29.39 3.12
N THR A 112 -4.71 28.37 2.34
CA THR A 112 -5.70 27.69 1.49
C THR A 112 -6.42 26.59 2.27
N VAL A 113 -7.64 26.28 1.82
CA VAL A 113 -8.32 25.06 2.26
C VAL A 113 -7.55 23.85 1.73
N PRO A 114 -7.48 22.73 2.49
CA PRO A 114 -6.86 21.52 2.00
C PRO A 114 -7.55 20.99 0.73
N ALA A 115 -6.74 20.51 -0.20
CA ALA A 115 -7.16 19.77 -1.38
C ALA A 115 -6.38 18.46 -1.44
N SER A 116 -6.76 17.52 -2.32
CA SER A 116 -6.11 16.22 -2.38
C SER A 116 -5.82 15.76 -3.81
N VAL A 117 -4.84 14.87 -3.92
CA VAL A 117 -4.50 14.11 -5.12
C VAL A 117 -4.42 12.64 -4.74
N VAL A 118 -4.96 11.75 -5.60
CA VAL A 118 -4.91 10.30 -5.42
C VAL A 118 -3.78 9.73 -6.27
N VAL A 119 -3.01 8.83 -5.69
CA VAL A 119 -1.91 8.11 -6.34
C VAL A 119 -2.00 6.64 -5.96
N SER A 120 -1.57 5.74 -6.84
CA SER A 120 -1.59 4.30 -6.59
C SER A 120 -0.21 3.68 -6.81
N ILE A 121 0.19 2.81 -5.87
CA ILE A 121 1.29 1.88 -6.06
C ILE A 121 0.66 0.55 -6.51
N GLY A 122 1.00 0.10 -7.71
CA GLY A 122 0.53 -1.16 -8.26
C GLY A 122 1.16 -2.37 -7.57
N LYS A 123 0.48 -3.53 -7.60
CA LYS A 123 1.08 -4.79 -7.16
C LYS A 123 2.21 -5.19 -8.11
N LYS A 124 3.28 -5.76 -7.53
CA LYS A 124 4.37 -6.33 -8.32
C LYS A 124 3.94 -7.67 -8.92
N PRO A 125 4.08 -7.89 -10.23
CA PRO A 125 3.89 -9.20 -10.84
C PRO A 125 4.84 -10.23 -10.18
N LEU A 126 4.32 -11.43 -9.94
CA LEU A 126 5.05 -12.51 -9.29
C LEU A 126 4.91 -13.80 -10.09
N THR A 127 6.03 -14.30 -10.58
CA THR A 127 6.11 -15.55 -11.33
C THR A 127 6.55 -16.69 -10.42
N ILE A 128 5.88 -17.83 -10.48
CA ILE A 128 6.32 -19.08 -9.88
C ILE A 128 7.28 -19.76 -10.85
N THR A 129 8.51 -20.01 -10.40
CA THR A 129 9.60 -20.60 -11.22
C THR A 129 9.73 -22.12 -11.04
N GLY A 130 9.16 -22.67 -9.98
CA GLY A 130 9.18 -24.11 -9.76
C GLY A 130 8.19 -24.57 -8.70
N VAL A 131 7.67 -25.79 -8.91
CA VAL A 131 6.82 -26.52 -7.96
C VAL A 131 7.31 -27.95 -7.89
N THR A 132 7.69 -28.43 -6.70
CA THR A 132 8.15 -29.79 -6.46
C THR A 132 7.17 -30.52 -5.56
N ALA A 133 6.71 -31.69 -6.00
CA ALA A 133 5.83 -32.56 -5.23
C ALA A 133 6.61 -33.64 -4.48
N ALA A 134 6.12 -34.01 -3.30
CA ALA A 134 6.59 -35.19 -2.58
C ALA A 134 5.86 -36.45 -3.09
N SER A 135 6.52 -37.59 -3.04
CA SER A 135 5.88 -38.91 -3.22
C SER A 135 5.12 -39.29 -1.95
N LYS A 136 3.97 -39.97 -2.09
CA LYS A 136 3.20 -40.45 -0.94
C LYS A 136 2.91 -41.96 -1.04
N PRO A 137 2.74 -42.67 0.09
CA PRO A 137 2.13 -43.99 0.07
C PRO A 137 0.66 -43.93 -0.30
N TYR A 138 0.13 -44.99 -0.88
CA TYR A 138 -1.28 -45.13 -1.19
C TYR A 138 -2.13 -45.04 0.10
N ASP A 139 -3.09 -44.12 0.10
CA ASP A 139 -4.02 -43.86 1.20
C ASP A 139 -5.49 -43.72 0.72
N GLY A 140 -5.73 -44.02 -0.57
CA GLY A 140 -7.05 -43.95 -1.20
C GLY A 140 -7.47 -42.54 -1.58
N THR A 141 -6.65 -41.50 -1.38
CA THR A 141 -6.96 -40.11 -1.68
C THR A 141 -6.11 -39.56 -2.83
N THR A 142 -6.58 -38.51 -3.48
CA THR A 142 -5.85 -37.77 -4.52
C THR A 142 -5.00 -36.64 -3.95
N ASN A 143 -5.08 -36.33 -2.65
CA ASN A 143 -4.31 -35.25 -2.05
C ASN A 143 -2.80 -35.44 -2.34
N ALA A 144 -2.15 -34.39 -2.79
CA ALA A 144 -0.70 -34.35 -2.99
C ALA A 144 -0.05 -33.34 -2.07
N ASP A 145 1.14 -33.62 -1.60
CA ASP A 145 1.96 -32.66 -0.86
C ASP A 145 3.00 -32.02 -1.77
N ILE A 146 3.06 -30.71 -1.72
CA ILE A 146 4.06 -29.91 -2.43
C ILE A 146 5.18 -29.58 -1.45
N SER A 147 6.37 -30.12 -1.73
CA SER A 147 7.54 -29.94 -0.88
C SER A 147 8.17 -28.56 -1.01
N SER A 148 8.11 -27.95 -2.21
CA SER A 148 8.60 -26.59 -2.42
C SER A 148 7.86 -25.85 -3.53
N VAL A 149 7.76 -24.53 -3.36
CA VAL A 149 7.38 -23.56 -4.39
C VAL A 149 8.46 -22.48 -4.41
N THR A 150 8.95 -22.17 -5.61
CA THR A 150 9.97 -21.12 -5.80
C THR A 150 9.39 -19.99 -6.64
N PHE A 151 9.78 -18.77 -6.28
CA PHE A 151 9.32 -17.55 -6.93
C PHE A 151 10.49 -16.79 -7.54
N ASP A 152 10.22 -16.00 -8.59
CA ASP A 152 11.25 -15.18 -9.21
C ASP A 152 11.64 -14.00 -8.32
N ASN A 153 12.93 -13.91 -7.98
CA ASN A 153 13.55 -12.81 -7.24
C ASN A 153 12.90 -12.43 -5.89
N VAL A 154 12.14 -13.35 -5.27
CA VAL A 154 11.57 -13.14 -3.93
C VAL A 154 11.51 -14.46 -3.17
N THR A 155 11.73 -14.39 -1.86
CA THR A 155 11.52 -15.51 -0.94
C THR A 155 10.24 -15.28 -0.16
N LEU A 156 9.27 -16.18 -0.30
CA LEU A 156 8.02 -16.20 0.44
C LEU A 156 7.94 -17.46 1.30
N ASN A 157 7.29 -17.34 2.45
CA ASN A 157 7.17 -18.44 3.43
C ASN A 157 5.78 -19.09 3.31
N ARG A 158 5.76 -20.42 3.15
CA ARG A 158 4.51 -21.18 3.17
C ARG A 158 3.84 -21.08 4.53
N GLY A 159 2.53 -20.85 4.53
CA GLY A 159 1.71 -20.71 5.74
C GLY A 159 1.59 -19.30 6.28
N THR A 160 2.48 -18.36 5.91
CA THR A 160 2.38 -16.93 6.23
C THR A 160 2.12 -16.09 4.98
N ASP A 161 2.91 -16.29 3.93
CA ASP A 161 2.83 -15.48 2.72
C ASP A 161 2.01 -16.13 1.63
N TYR A 162 1.97 -17.48 1.61
CA TYR A 162 1.15 -18.24 0.67
C TYR A 162 0.71 -19.59 1.22
N THR A 163 -0.36 -20.14 0.63
CA THR A 163 -0.77 -21.53 0.76
C THR A 163 -0.68 -22.23 -0.59
N VAL A 164 -0.57 -23.57 -0.55
CA VAL A 164 -0.65 -24.41 -1.74
C VAL A 164 -1.55 -25.59 -1.49
N THR A 165 -2.45 -25.87 -2.43
CA THR A 165 -3.26 -27.07 -2.48
C THR A 165 -2.89 -27.85 -3.72
N ALA A 166 -2.86 -29.19 -3.66
CA ALA A 166 -2.50 -29.99 -4.80
C ALA A 166 -3.22 -31.35 -4.79
N ASN A 167 -3.49 -31.86 -5.98
CA ASN A 167 -4.15 -33.16 -6.16
C ASN A 167 -3.52 -33.92 -7.32
N PHE A 168 -3.38 -35.24 -7.15
CA PHE A 168 -3.14 -36.16 -8.24
C PHE A 168 -4.38 -36.32 -9.12
N ASP A 169 -4.22 -36.65 -10.37
CA ASP A 169 -5.32 -36.93 -11.30
C ASP A 169 -6.21 -38.08 -10.83
N ASP A 170 -5.61 -39.12 -10.22
CA ASP A 170 -6.32 -40.23 -9.59
C ASP A 170 -5.52 -40.77 -8.40
N ALA A 171 -6.16 -41.59 -7.56
CA ALA A 171 -5.56 -42.15 -6.35
C ALA A 171 -4.77 -43.46 -6.57
N SER A 172 -4.66 -43.99 -7.78
CA SER A 172 -4.00 -45.27 -8.02
C SER A 172 -2.48 -45.18 -7.83
N VAL A 173 -1.85 -46.31 -7.43
CA VAL A 173 -0.40 -46.45 -7.34
C VAL A 173 0.23 -46.24 -8.71
N GLY A 174 1.28 -45.44 -8.78
CA GLY A 174 2.01 -45.19 -10.03
C GLY A 174 3.10 -44.14 -9.88
N ASN A 175 4.06 -44.16 -10.80
CA ASN A 175 5.13 -43.17 -10.91
C ASN A 175 4.79 -42.10 -11.94
N GLY A 176 5.31 -40.88 -11.76
CA GLY A 176 5.18 -39.82 -12.74
C GLY A 176 3.74 -39.38 -13.00
N LYS A 177 2.86 -39.51 -12.01
CA LYS A 177 1.46 -39.11 -12.11
C LYS A 177 1.36 -37.60 -12.09
N ASN A 178 0.44 -37.05 -12.88
CA ASN A 178 0.20 -35.63 -12.91
C ASN A 178 -0.41 -35.14 -11.59
N ILE A 179 0.04 -33.98 -11.17
CA ILE A 179 -0.45 -33.25 -10.02
C ILE A 179 -0.81 -31.85 -10.48
N THR A 180 -2.04 -31.42 -10.18
CA THR A 180 -2.43 -30.01 -10.31
C THR A 180 -2.29 -29.33 -8.96
N ALA A 181 -1.43 -28.31 -8.90
CA ALA A 181 -1.18 -27.49 -7.71
C ALA A 181 -1.71 -26.08 -7.91
N THR A 182 -2.35 -25.53 -6.88
CA THR A 182 -2.81 -24.14 -6.85
C THR A 182 -2.18 -23.40 -5.68
N VAL A 183 -1.52 -22.27 -5.98
CA VAL A 183 -0.89 -21.37 -5.02
C VAL A 183 -1.79 -20.18 -4.79
N THR A 184 -2.01 -19.83 -3.53
CA THR A 184 -2.79 -18.66 -3.12
C THR A 184 -1.93 -17.78 -2.22
N LEU A 185 -1.74 -16.51 -2.59
CA LEU A 185 -1.05 -15.53 -1.75
C LEU A 185 -1.94 -15.15 -0.55
N MET A 186 -1.31 -14.84 0.57
CA MET A 186 -1.96 -14.48 1.83
C MET A 186 -1.43 -13.15 2.35
N GLU A 187 -2.23 -12.52 3.22
CA GLU A 187 -1.85 -11.35 4.01
C GLU A 187 -1.09 -10.27 3.19
N GLN A 188 0.10 -9.92 3.64
CA GLN A 188 0.93 -8.88 3.04
C GLN A 188 1.42 -9.24 1.64
N ALA A 189 1.68 -10.53 1.37
CA ALA A 189 2.04 -10.98 0.04
C ALA A 189 0.89 -10.76 -0.96
N ALA A 190 -0.35 -11.07 -0.57
CA ALA A 190 -1.54 -10.82 -1.39
C ALA A 190 -1.80 -9.32 -1.63
N LYS A 191 -1.40 -8.47 -0.68
CA LYS A 191 -1.50 -7.02 -0.82
C LYS A 191 -0.53 -6.49 -1.88
N ASN A 192 0.71 -6.96 -1.86
CA ASN A 192 1.84 -6.37 -2.58
C ASN A 192 2.20 -7.06 -3.90
N TYR A 193 1.81 -8.31 -4.08
CA TYR A 193 2.10 -9.11 -5.26
C TYR A 193 0.83 -9.56 -5.98
N ALA A 194 0.97 -9.81 -7.28
CA ALA A 194 -0.03 -10.43 -8.12
C ALA A 194 0.60 -11.62 -8.84
N LEU A 195 0.11 -12.84 -8.58
CA LEU A 195 0.56 -14.02 -9.31
C LEU A 195 0.15 -13.90 -10.78
N GLU A 196 1.10 -14.07 -11.69
CA GLU A 196 0.81 -14.15 -13.14
C GLU A 196 0.04 -15.42 -13.48
N GLN A 197 0.34 -16.51 -12.77
CA GLN A 197 -0.36 -17.78 -12.85
C GLN A 197 -0.41 -18.42 -11.46
N SER A 198 -1.59 -18.88 -11.06
CA SER A 198 -1.80 -19.50 -9.74
C SER A 198 -1.87 -21.02 -9.78
N SER A 199 -2.16 -21.63 -10.94
CA SER A 199 -2.33 -23.09 -11.10
C SER A 199 -1.20 -23.66 -11.96
N PHE A 200 -0.59 -24.76 -11.51
CA PHE A 200 0.55 -25.40 -12.13
C PHE A 200 0.36 -26.90 -12.18
N THR A 201 1.00 -27.55 -13.18
CA THR A 201 1.10 -29.01 -13.25
C THR A 201 2.53 -29.42 -12.90
N THR A 202 2.67 -30.46 -12.10
CA THR A 202 3.93 -31.14 -11.79
C THR A 202 3.67 -32.65 -11.77
N THR A 203 4.68 -33.44 -11.48
CA THR A 203 4.52 -34.89 -11.37
C THR A 203 5.01 -35.41 -10.03
N GLY A 204 4.37 -36.47 -9.55
CA GLY A 204 4.75 -37.16 -8.33
C GLY A 204 4.47 -38.66 -8.42
N SER A 205 4.69 -39.39 -7.35
CA SER A 205 4.45 -40.85 -7.30
C SER A 205 3.55 -41.21 -6.12
N ILE A 206 2.62 -42.12 -6.35
CA ILE A 206 1.90 -42.83 -5.30
C ILE A 206 2.50 -44.24 -5.22
N THR A 207 3.20 -44.50 -4.12
CA THR A 207 3.83 -45.83 -3.86
C THR A 207 2.81 -46.78 -3.22
N LYS A 208 3.08 -48.08 -3.27
CA LYS A 208 2.26 -49.02 -2.52
C LYS A 208 2.28 -48.73 -1.04
N ALA A 209 1.12 -48.86 -0.38
CA ALA A 209 1.08 -48.83 1.09
C ALA A 209 1.95 -49.96 1.68
N ALA A 210 2.48 -49.69 2.87
CA ALA A 210 3.17 -50.74 3.60
C ALA A 210 2.25 -51.96 3.83
N ALA A 211 2.77 -53.16 3.69
CA ALA A 211 2.00 -54.35 4.06
C ALA A 211 1.61 -54.28 5.56
N PRO A 212 0.44 -54.73 5.92
CA PRO A 212 0.08 -54.86 7.34
C PRO A 212 1.14 -55.72 8.09
N ASP A 213 1.55 -55.26 9.25
CA ASP A 213 2.49 -55.98 10.10
C ASP A 213 1.72 -57.04 10.93
N PHE A 214 1.64 -58.24 10.41
CA PHE A 214 0.99 -59.38 11.13
C PHE A 214 1.82 -59.90 12.29
N THR A 215 3.06 -59.47 12.47
CA THR A 215 3.94 -59.95 13.56
C THR A 215 3.57 -59.36 14.91
N LYS A 216 2.72 -58.34 14.97
CA LYS A 216 2.29 -57.69 16.20
C LYS A 216 0.98 -58.21 16.81
N GLU A 217 0.30 -59.17 16.22
CA GLU A 217 -0.82 -59.85 16.87
C GLU A 217 -0.30 -60.76 17.98
N THR A 218 -0.30 -60.25 19.21
CA THR A 218 0.19 -60.94 20.42
C THR A 218 -0.85 -61.81 21.11
N ALA A 219 -2.10 -61.86 20.63
CA ALA A 219 -3.14 -62.72 21.27
C ALA A 219 -4.16 -63.19 20.23
N LEU A 220 -4.05 -64.43 19.80
CA LEU A 220 -5.15 -65.19 19.21
C LEU A 220 -5.94 -65.82 20.34
N THR A 221 -7.11 -65.29 20.66
CA THR A 221 -8.03 -65.93 21.64
C THR A 221 -8.85 -67.01 20.92
N ILE A 222 -8.53 -68.29 21.12
CA ILE A 222 -9.34 -69.37 20.60
C ILE A 222 -10.46 -69.61 21.61
N VAL A 223 -11.70 -69.34 21.24
CA VAL A 223 -12.88 -69.65 22.04
C VAL A 223 -13.53 -70.91 21.46
N ASN A 224 -13.70 -71.92 22.32
CA ASN A 224 -14.43 -73.16 22.04
C ASN A 224 -13.92 -74.10 20.92
N GLY A 225 -12.73 -74.67 21.07
CA GLY A 225 -12.36 -75.96 20.46
C GLY A 225 -12.47 -76.11 18.95
N TYR A 226 -12.56 -75.04 18.18
CA TYR A 226 -12.51 -75.05 16.73
C TYR A 226 -11.09 -74.75 16.25
N GLU A 227 -10.42 -75.74 15.66
CA GLU A 227 -9.20 -75.45 14.92
C GLU A 227 -9.52 -74.74 13.62
N LYS A 228 -9.02 -73.51 13.43
CA LYS A 228 -9.07 -72.78 12.19
C LYS A 228 -7.66 -72.49 11.74
N THR A 229 -7.25 -73.11 10.64
CA THR A 229 -5.94 -72.90 10.04
C THR A 229 -6.06 -71.60 9.20
N TYR A 230 -5.27 -70.58 9.52
CA TYR A 230 -5.11 -69.39 8.70
C TYR A 230 -3.80 -69.53 7.92
N THR A 231 -3.87 -69.50 6.60
CA THR A 231 -2.70 -69.41 5.72
C THR A 231 -2.43 -67.92 5.49
N VAL A 232 -1.25 -67.45 5.85
CA VAL A 232 -0.76 -66.10 5.60
C VAL A 232 -0.14 -66.06 4.21
#